data_a10846b59b8ee9bdc01c14b16721d994
#
_entry.id   a10846b59b8ee9bdc01c14b16721d994
#
_cell.length_a   1.000
_cell.length_b   1.000
_cell.length_c   1.000
_cell.angle_alpha   90.00
_cell.angle_beta   90.00
_cell.angle_gamma   90.00
#
_symmetry.space_group_name_H-M   'P 1'
#
loop_
_entity.id
_entity.type
_entity.pdbx_description
1 polymer ?
#
loop_
_entity_poly.entity_id
_entity_poly.type
_entity_poly.pdbx_seq_one_letter_code
_entity_poly.pdbx_strand_id
1 'polypeptide(L)'
;MKKQNKHLVKLILAVLLWSVVIPMWGQDESAAGYITVSGVVKDKQSRKDLEYVNVSVPGSNIGTVTNSDGAFTLKLDSAKYIPYLEISHVGYRNVQVNLKPGNLDNLKILLTPYTNLLGEVIVYANDPRYIVEEAIRKISLNYSGKSNMLTGFYRETVQKGRRY
;
A
#
# COMPACT_ATOMS: atom_id res chain seq x y z
N MET A 1 -70.37 -23.93 22.72
CA MET A 1 -68.86 -23.83 22.82
C MET A 1 -68.17 -23.36 21.53
N LYS A 2 -68.80 -22.90 20.45
CA LYS A 2 -68.14 -22.51 19.17
C LYS A 2 -67.85 -21.01 19.00
N LYS A 3 -68.34 -20.15 19.92
CA LYS A 3 -68.22 -18.68 19.80
C LYS A 3 -66.96 -18.12 20.46
N GLN A 4 -66.38 -18.81 21.44
CA GLN A 4 -65.20 -18.39 22.18
C GLN A 4 -63.88 -18.49 21.36
N ASN A 5 -63.80 -19.47 20.46
CA ASN A 5 -62.60 -19.67 19.64
C ASN A 5 -62.37 -18.57 18.58
N LYS A 6 -63.43 -17.87 18.15
CA LYS A 6 -63.28 -16.77 17.15
C LYS A 6 -62.61 -15.55 17.71
N HIS A 7 -62.79 -15.23 18.99
CA HIS A 7 -62.15 -14.12 19.64
C HIS A 7 -60.68 -14.46 19.94
N LEU A 8 -60.40 -15.69 20.35
CA LEU A 8 -59.05 -16.18 20.57
C LEU A 8 -58.22 -16.16 19.27
N VAL A 9 -58.78 -16.62 18.16
CA VAL A 9 -58.13 -16.59 16.86
C VAL A 9 -57.87 -15.15 16.39
N LYS A 10 -58.81 -14.22 16.59
CA LYS A 10 -58.62 -12.80 16.27
C LYS A 10 -57.54 -12.17 17.11
N LEU A 11 -57.45 -12.55 18.40
CA LEU A 11 -56.42 -12.03 19.31
C LEU A 11 -55.02 -12.54 18.95
N ILE A 12 -54.91 -13.82 18.58
CA ILE A 12 -53.67 -14.41 18.08
C ILE A 12 -53.24 -13.76 16.75
N LEU A 13 -54.19 -13.52 15.85
CA LEU A 13 -53.93 -12.86 14.58
C LEU A 13 -53.51 -11.39 14.77
N ALA A 14 -54.07 -10.68 15.73
CA ALA A 14 -53.70 -9.31 16.08
C ALA A 14 -52.29 -9.24 16.70
N VAL A 15 -51.91 -10.20 17.54
CA VAL A 15 -50.58 -10.31 18.13
C VAL A 15 -49.55 -10.67 17.07
N LEU A 16 -49.90 -11.58 16.13
CA LEU A 16 -49.04 -11.91 15.00
C LEU A 16 -48.84 -10.73 14.04
N LEU A 17 -49.89 -9.96 13.77
CA LEU A 17 -49.77 -8.74 12.96
C LEU A 17 -48.94 -7.65 13.67
N TRP A 18 -49.01 -7.57 14.98
CA TRP A 18 -48.24 -6.60 15.76
C TRP A 18 -46.74 -6.97 15.86
N SER A 19 -46.39 -8.25 15.82
CA SER A 19 -45.01 -8.72 15.78
C SER A 19 -44.30 -8.41 14.46
N VAL A 20 -45.03 -8.18 13.37
CA VAL A 20 -44.49 -7.80 12.05
C VAL A 20 -44.19 -6.28 11.96
N VAL A 21 -44.78 -5.50 12.85
CA VAL A 21 -44.59 -4.03 12.92
C VAL A 21 -43.55 -3.65 13.97
N ILE A 22 -42.64 -4.56 14.38
CA ILE A 22 -41.42 -4.12 15.04
C ILE A 22 -40.68 -3.29 14.00
N PRO A 23 -40.57 -1.95 14.15
CA PRO A 23 -39.75 -1.20 13.25
C PRO A 23 -38.37 -1.84 13.37
N MET A 24 -37.86 -2.31 12.27
CA MET A 24 -36.46 -2.61 12.09
C MET A 24 -35.75 -1.26 12.31
N TRP A 25 -35.48 -0.99 13.57
CA TRP A 25 -34.59 0.09 13.94
C TRP A 25 -33.30 -0.36 13.33
N GLY A 26 -33.07 0.13 12.11
CA GLY A 26 -31.85 -0.12 11.38
C GLY A 26 -30.73 0.18 12.36
N GLN A 27 -29.81 -0.72 12.44
CA GLN A 27 -28.53 -0.45 13.04
C GLN A 27 -28.12 0.88 12.45
N ASP A 28 -28.07 1.94 13.26
CA ASP A 28 -27.20 3.05 13.03
C ASP A 28 -25.78 2.43 13.03
N GLU A 29 -25.45 1.82 11.91
CA GLU A 29 -24.06 1.69 11.50
C GLU A 29 -23.59 3.13 11.57
N SER A 30 -22.87 3.45 12.64
CA SER A 30 -22.23 4.75 12.83
C SER A 30 -21.69 5.09 11.47
N ALA A 31 -22.34 6.05 10.80
CA ALA A 31 -21.92 6.44 9.47
C ALA A 31 -20.52 7.00 9.66
N ALA A 32 -19.54 6.12 9.62
CA ALA A 32 -18.15 6.50 9.52
C ALA A 32 -18.11 7.38 8.29
N GLY A 33 -18.19 8.70 8.54
CA GLY A 33 -18.24 9.66 7.47
C GLY A 33 -16.95 9.50 6.70
N TYR A 34 -17.06 9.21 5.41
CA TYR A 34 -15.90 9.15 4.54
C TYR A 34 -15.75 10.49 3.82
N ILE A 35 -14.53 10.96 3.76
CA ILE A 35 -14.13 12.07 2.93
C ILE A 35 -13.51 11.47 1.67
N THR A 36 -13.95 11.92 0.51
CA THR A 36 -13.35 11.52 -0.76
C THR A 36 -12.33 12.55 -1.19
N VAL A 37 -11.12 12.09 -1.50
CA VAL A 37 -10.05 12.90 -2.08
C VAL A 37 -9.82 12.41 -3.50
N SER A 38 -9.87 13.32 -4.48
CA SER A 38 -9.67 12.98 -5.89
C SER A 38 -8.72 13.94 -6.57
N GLY A 39 -8.06 13.48 -7.62
CA GLY A 39 -7.13 14.32 -8.36
C GLY A 39 -6.49 13.63 -9.55
N VAL A 40 -5.59 14.36 -10.21
CA VAL A 40 -4.82 13.90 -11.36
C VAL A 40 -3.34 14.17 -11.11
N VAL A 41 -2.51 13.18 -11.42
CA VAL A 41 -1.05 13.27 -11.30
C VAL A 41 -0.44 13.36 -12.69
N LYS A 42 0.43 14.35 -12.92
CA LYS A 42 1.10 14.57 -14.18
C LYS A 42 2.60 14.78 -14.00
N ASP A 43 3.34 14.48 -15.04
CA ASP A 43 4.74 14.86 -15.16
C ASP A 43 4.87 16.38 -15.25
N LYS A 44 5.77 16.95 -14.47
CA LYS A 44 5.97 18.40 -14.42
C LYS A 44 6.55 18.98 -15.71
N GLN A 45 7.40 18.19 -16.39
CA GLN A 45 8.09 18.64 -17.61
C GLN A 45 7.25 18.40 -18.86
N SER A 46 6.80 17.15 -19.07
CA SER A 46 6.07 16.75 -20.28
C SER A 46 4.57 17.02 -20.21
N ARG A 47 4.03 17.28 -19.00
CA ARG A 47 2.59 17.45 -18.74
C ARG A 47 1.75 16.21 -19.03
N LYS A 48 2.37 15.08 -19.32
CA LYS A 48 1.69 13.80 -19.56
C LYS A 48 1.12 13.26 -18.25
N ASP A 49 0.02 12.56 -18.37
CA ASP A 49 -0.60 11.85 -17.26
C ASP A 49 0.32 10.72 -16.79
N LEU A 50 0.38 10.51 -15.49
CA LEU A 50 1.20 9.46 -14.88
C LEU A 50 0.31 8.37 -14.31
N GLU A 51 0.37 7.20 -14.92
CA GLU A 51 -0.29 5.99 -14.45
C GLU A 51 0.52 5.29 -13.34
N TYR A 52 -0.15 4.49 -12.55
CA TYR A 52 0.45 3.68 -11.46
C TYR A 52 1.23 4.50 -10.40
N VAL A 53 0.91 5.76 -10.24
CA VAL A 53 1.45 6.58 -9.15
C VAL A 53 0.80 6.13 -7.84
N ASN A 54 1.60 5.82 -6.85
CA ASN A 54 1.12 5.49 -5.53
C ASN A 54 0.72 6.75 -4.77
N VAL A 55 -0.50 6.77 -4.25
CA VAL A 55 -1.07 7.83 -3.40
C VAL A 55 -1.46 7.20 -2.08
N SER A 56 -0.79 7.56 -1.00
CA SER A 56 -0.95 6.89 0.30
C SER A 56 -0.99 7.86 1.47
N VAL A 57 -1.58 7.39 2.57
CA VAL A 57 -1.54 8.05 3.87
C VAL A 57 -0.36 7.50 4.65
N PRO A 58 0.65 8.32 4.98
CA PRO A 58 1.83 7.87 5.70
C PRO A 58 1.51 7.19 7.03
N GLY A 59 2.21 6.10 7.30
CA GLY A 59 2.03 5.33 8.54
C GLY A 59 0.73 4.52 8.61
N SER A 60 0.03 4.35 7.50
CA SER A 60 -1.19 3.54 7.39
C SER A 60 -1.16 2.65 6.15
N ASN A 61 -2.14 1.73 6.07
CA ASN A 61 -2.40 0.88 4.89
C ASN A 61 -3.46 1.50 3.96
N ILE A 62 -3.73 2.80 4.11
CA ILE A 62 -4.69 3.50 3.26
C ILE A 62 -3.95 4.09 2.06
N GLY A 63 -4.33 3.67 0.87
CA GLY A 63 -3.74 4.17 -0.36
C GLY A 63 -4.49 3.72 -1.60
N THR A 64 -4.12 4.29 -2.73
CA THR A 64 -4.62 3.96 -4.06
C THR A 64 -3.52 4.21 -5.09
N VAL A 65 -3.77 3.83 -6.34
CA VAL A 65 -2.89 4.12 -7.47
C VAL A 65 -3.64 4.88 -8.54
N THR A 66 -2.93 5.67 -9.34
CA THR A 66 -3.53 6.36 -10.49
C THR A 66 -3.83 5.40 -11.63
N ASN A 67 -4.90 5.67 -12.37
CA ASN A 67 -5.26 4.96 -13.59
C ASN A 67 -4.46 5.49 -14.81
N SER A 68 -4.80 5.03 -16.02
CA SER A 68 -4.19 5.45 -17.31
C SER A 68 -4.27 6.94 -17.57
N ASP A 69 -5.28 7.63 -17.05
CA ASP A 69 -5.47 9.08 -17.20
C ASP A 69 -4.80 9.87 -16.07
N GLY A 70 -3.97 9.20 -15.26
CA GLY A 70 -3.33 9.78 -14.09
C GLY A 70 -4.29 10.14 -12.96
N ALA A 71 -5.56 9.74 -13.05
CA ALA A 71 -6.58 10.06 -12.08
C ALA A 71 -6.60 9.08 -10.91
N PHE A 72 -6.88 9.59 -9.72
CA PHE A 72 -7.06 8.78 -8.51
C PHE A 72 -8.27 9.24 -7.70
N THR A 73 -8.79 8.32 -6.91
CA THR A 73 -9.81 8.60 -5.89
C THR A 73 -9.47 7.79 -4.64
N LEU A 74 -9.44 8.45 -3.50
CA LEU A 74 -9.13 7.86 -2.20
C LEU A 74 -10.21 8.23 -1.20
N LYS A 75 -10.76 7.23 -0.50
CA LYS A 75 -11.70 7.43 0.60
C LYS A 75 -10.95 7.43 1.93
N LEU A 76 -11.14 8.47 2.70
CA LEU A 76 -10.53 8.67 4.01
C LEU A 76 -11.59 8.68 5.09
N ASP A 77 -11.28 8.14 6.25
CA ASP A 77 -12.14 8.21 7.42
C ASP A 77 -12.18 9.65 7.95
N SER A 78 -13.37 10.25 7.99
CA SER A 78 -13.56 11.64 8.46
C SER A 78 -13.24 11.83 9.94
N ALA A 79 -13.28 10.74 10.73
CA ALA A 79 -12.93 10.78 12.15
C ALA A 79 -11.42 10.87 12.39
N LYS A 80 -10.60 10.60 11.36
CA LYS A 80 -9.14 10.62 11.47
C LYS A 80 -8.56 11.90 10.89
N TYR A 81 -7.70 12.54 11.66
CA TYR A 81 -6.94 13.68 11.16
C TYR A 81 -5.81 13.22 10.25
N ILE A 82 -5.92 13.51 8.97
CA ILE A 82 -4.93 13.17 7.94
C ILE A 82 -4.42 14.49 7.35
N PRO A 83 -3.20 14.91 7.74
CA PRO A 83 -2.69 16.23 7.34
C PRO A 83 -2.23 16.29 5.90
N TYR A 84 -1.72 15.18 5.35
CA TYR A 84 -1.18 15.13 3.98
C TYR A 84 -1.24 13.72 3.40
N LEU A 85 -1.15 13.65 2.08
CA LEU A 85 -0.91 12.43 1.31
C LEU A 85 0.54 12.40 0.84
N GLU A 86 1.12 11.23 0.78
CA GLU A 86 2.40 10.99 0.13
C GLU A 86 2.16 10.39 -1.26
N ILE A 87 2.78 11.02 -2.26
CA ILE A 87 2.69 10.61 -3.65
C ILE A 87 4.07 10.18 -4.12
N SER A 88 4.18 8.94 -4.59
CA SER A 88 5.43 8.35 -5.03
C SER A 88 5.28 7.60 -6.34
N HIS A 89 6.31 7.69 -7.18
CA HIS A 89 6.39 6.96 -8.43
C HIS A 89 7.85 6.68 -8.79
N VAL A 90 8.10 5.54 -9.41
CA VAL A 90 9.45 5.17 -9.86
C VAL A 90 9.98 6.20 -10.86
N GLY A 91 11.19 6.70 -10.64
CA GLY A 91 11.79 7.72 -11.48
C GLY A 91 11.36 9.16 -11.18
N TYR A 92 10.62 9.40 -10.11
CA TYR A 92 10.16 10.73 -9.69
C TYR A 92 10.52 11.01 -8.22
N ARG A 93 10.58 12.28 -7.87
CA ARG A 93 10.72 12.71 -6.47
C ARG A 93 9.39 12.55 -5.76
N ASN A 94 9.42 11.98 -4.55
CA ASN A 94 8.23 11.91 -3.69
C ASN A 94 7.73 13.31 -3.36
N VAL A 95 6.42 13.49 -3.34
CA VAL A 95 5.76 14.76 -3.03
C VAL A 95 4.74 14.53 -1.91
N GLN A 96 4.70 15.45 -0.95
CA GLN A 96 3.67 15.51 0.07
C GLN A 96 2.64 16.57 -0.31
N VAL A 97 1.38 16.20 -0.29
CA VAL A 97 0.25 17.08 -0.62
C VAL A 97 -0.59 17.29 0.63
N ASN A 98 -0.55 18.49 1.17
CA ASN A 98 -1.34 18.86 2.33
C ASN A 98 -2.83 18.88 1.99
N LEU A 99 -3.62 18.20 2.81
CA LEU A 99 -5.07 18.20 2.69
C LEU A 99 -5.64 19.38 3.48
N LYS A 100 -6.38 20.26 2.80
CA LYS A 100 -7.08 21.38 3.41
C LYS A 100 -8.59 21.15 3.32
N PRO A 101 -9.36 21.41 4.38
CA PRO A 101 -10.82 21.38 4.30
C PRO A 101 -11.33 22.24 3.13
N GLY A 102 -12.20 21.70 2.31
CA GLY A 102 -12.77 22.39 1.15
C GLY A 102 -11.97 22.30 -0.17
N ASN A 103 -10.79 21.69 -0.18
CA ASN A 103 -10.01 21.46 -1.40
C ASN A 103 -9.52 20.01 -1.47
N LEU A 104 -10.46 19.08 -1.54
CA LEU A 104 -10.19 17.64 -1.57
C LEU A 104 -10.48 17.02 -2.94
N ASP A 105 -11.17 17.75 -3.79
CA ASP A 105 -11.52 17.33 -5.15
C ASP A 105 -10.66 18.04 -6.20
N ASN A 106 -10.41 17.33 -7.31
CA ASN A 106 -9.67 17.85 -8.46
C ASN A 106 -8.25 18.34 -8.14
N LEU A 107 -7.56 17.66 -7.23
CA LEU A 107 -6.17 17.97 -6.92
C LEU A 107 -5.30 17.78 -8.17
N LYS A 108 -4.52 18.81 -8.51
CA LYS A 108 -3.54 18.75 -9.61
C LYS A 108 -2.14 18.60 -9.03
N ILE A 109 -1.57 17.43 -9.21
CA ILE A 109 -0.28 17.07 -8.64
C ILE A 109 0.74 16.96 -9.77
N LEU A 110 1.88 17.62 -9.61
CA LEU A 110 2.96 17.61 -10.60
C LEU A 110 4.19 16.95 -9.98
N LEU A 111 4.59 15.80 -10.52
CA LEU A 111 5.80 15.11 -10.10
C LEU A 111 6.99 15.56 -10.93
N THR A 112 8.10 15.82 -10.24
CA THR A 112 9.36 16.18 -10.89
C THR A 112 10.16 14.90 -11.16
N PRO A 113 10.52 14.63 -12.43
CA PRO A 113 11.40 13.51 -12.75
C PRO A 113 12.68 13.56 -11.95
N TYR A 114 13.09 12.42 -11.43
CA TYR A 114 14.35 12.26 -10.72
C TYR A 114 15.16 11.18 -11.41
N THR A 115 16.09 11.62 -12.25
CA THR A 115 17.06 10.73 -12.85
C THR A 115 18.17 10.53 -11.83
N ASN A 116 18.20 9.38 -11.17
CA ASN A 116 19.41 8.94 -10.48
C ASN A 116 20.42 8.65 -11.60
N LEU A 117 21.27 9.59 -11.90
CA LEU A 117 22.51 9.29 -12.61
C LEU A 117 23.28 8.40 -11.64
N LEU A 118 23.21 7.09 -11.86
CA LEU A 118 24.17 6.19 -11.25
C LEU A 118 25.52 6.69 -11.73
N GLY A 119 26.31 7.22 -10.82
CA GLY A 119 27.68 7.59 -11.15
C GLY A 119 28.34 6.37 -11.79
N GLU A 120 29.09 6.60 -12.84
CA GLU A 120 29.85 5.56 -13.51
C GLU A 120 30.62 4.76 -12.47
N VAL A 121 30.26 3.49 -12.29
CA VAL A 121 31.02 2.59 -11.45
C VAL A 121 32.26 2.21 -12.26
N ILE A 122 33.33 2.96 -12.08
CA ILE A 122 34.63 2.58 -12.65
C ILE A 122 35.11 1.36 -11.88
N VAL A 123 34.91 0.21 -12.49
CA VAL A 123 35.50 -1.04 -11.99
C VAL A 123 36.98 -0.99 -12.34
N TYR A 124 37.82 -0.59 -11.42
CA TYR A 124 39.25 -0.78 -11.55
C TYR A 124 39.51 -2.30 -11.54
N ALA A 125 39.97 -2.84 -12.65
CA ALA A 125 40.52 -4.18 -12.69
C ALA A 125 41.81 -4.16 -11.89
N ASN A 126 41.74 -4.32 -10.59
CA ASN A 126 42.93 -4.53 -9.75
C ASN A 126 43.56 -5.85 -10.16
N ASP A 127 44.91 -5.89 -10.23
CA ASP A 127 45.61 -7.15 -10.44
C ASP A 127 45.08 -8.20 -9.47
N PRO A 128 44.65 -9.37 -9.95
CA PRO A 128 44.12 -10.45 -9.10
C PRO A 128 45.07 -10.80 -7.94
N ARG A 129 46.38 -10.67 -8.15
CA ARG A 129 47.37 -10.91 -7.11
C ARG A 129 47.21 -9.95 -5.96
N TYR A 130 47.00 -8.67 -6.22
CA TYR A 130 46.79 -7.65 -5.20
C TYR A 130 45.55 -7.97 -4.35
N ILE A 131 44.47 -8.42 -4.98
CA ILE A 131 43.24 -8.78 -4.26
C ILE A 131 43.50 -9.95 -3.32
N VAL A 132 44.21 -10.98 -3.78
CA VAL A 132 44.57 -12.15 -2.97
C VAL A 132 45.51 -11.74 -1.80
N GLU A 133 46.53 -10.95 -2.05
CA GLU A 133 47.42 -10.49 -1.00
C GLU A 133 46.70 -9.64 0.06
N GLU A 134 45.82 -8.77 -0.37
CA GLU A 134 45.01 -7.96 0.54
C GLU A 134 44.03 -8.81 1.35
N ALA A 135 43.43 -9.82 0.74
CA ALA A 135 42.58 -10.80 1.42
C ALA A 135 43.35 -11.56 2.50
N ILE A 136 44.54 -12.06 2.16
CA ILE A 136 45.41 -12.77 3.12
C ILE A 136 45.79 -11.86 4.28
N ARG A 137 46.18 -10.62 3.98
CA ARG A 137 46.56 -9.63 5.01
C ARG A 137 45.41 -9.33 5.97
N LYS A 138 44.17 -9.37 5.50
CA LYS A 138 42.97 -9.09 6.31
C LYS A 138 42.36 -10.30 7.01
N ILE A 139 42.91 -11.51 6.81
CA ILE A 139 42.41 -12.71 7.46
C ILE A 139 42.37 -12.54 8.99
N SER A 140 43.47 -12.05 9.58
CA SER A 140 43.55 -11.87 11.04
C SER A 140 42.56 -10.85 11.60
N LEU A 141 42.07 -9.89 10.79
CA LEU A 141 41.10 -8.88 11.17
C LEU A 141 39.67 -9.37 10.97
N ASN A 142 39.43 -10.15 9.92
CA ASN A 142 38.10 -10.58 9.49
C ASN A 142 37.73 -11.98 10.01
N TYR A 143 38.72 -12.76 10.41
CA TYR A 143 38.49 -14.11 10.93
C TYR A 143 38.37 -14.09 12.45
N SER A 144 37.33 -14.70 12.96
CA SER A 144 37.16 -14.84 14.41
C SER A 144 38.24 -15.71 14.99
N GLY A 145 39.06 -15.18 15.91
CA GLY A 145 40.02 -15.96 16.68
C GLY A 145 39.41 -16.90 17.75
N LYS A 146 38.09 -16.91 17.84
CA LYS A 146 37.32 -17.78 18.75
C LYS A 146 36.68 -18.89 18.00
N SER A 147 36.53 -20.06 18.65
CA SER A 147 35.79 -21.19 18.08
C SER A 147 34.36 -20.77 17.77
N ASN A 148 33.97 -20.89 16.52
CA ASN A 148 32.63 -20.59 16.05
C ASN A 148 31.96 -21.88 15.58
N MET A 149 30.69 -22.04 15.95
CA MET A 149 29.85 -23.11 15.42
C MET A 149 29.05 -22.57 14.26
N LEU A 150 29.26 -23.08 13.06
CA LEU A 150 28.54 -22.68 11.87
C LEU A 150 27.53 -23.76 11.49
N THR A 151 26.27 -23.38 11.32
CA THR A 151 25.23 -24.26 10.79
C THR A 151 24.87 -23.75 9.40
N GLY A 152 25.04 -24.61 8.40
CA GLY A 152 24.78 -24.25 7.01
C GLY A 152 24.01 -25.32 6.28
N PHE A 153 23.36 -24.94 5.18
CA PHE A 153 22.72 -25.87 4.24
C PHE A 153 23.60 -26.01 3.01
N TYR A 154 24.01 -27.24 2.72
CA TYR A 154 24.77 -27.58 1.51
C TYR A 154 23.84 -28.22 0.48
N ARG A 155 23.81 -27.68 -0.74
CA ARG A 155 23.09 -28.27 -1.87
C ARG A 155 24.03 -28.47 -3.04
N GLU A 156 24.25 -29.71 -3.42
CA GLU A 156 24.97 -30.07 -4.62
C GLU A 156 24.01 -30.49 -5.72
N THR A 157 24.22 -29.94 -6.95
CA THR A 157 23.46 -30.33 -8.12
C THR A 157 24.43 -30.85 -9.17
N VAL A 158 24.41 -32.18 -9.38
CA VAL A 158 25.22 -32.82 -10.41
C VAL A 158 24.40 -32.91 -11.68
N GLN A 159 24.84 -32.25 -12.74
CA GLN A 159 24.27 -32.36 -14.08
C GLN A 159 25.15 -33.26 -14.93
N LYS A 160 24.62 -34.43 -15.35
CA LYS A 160 25.29 -35.32 -16.28
C LYS A 160 25.02 -34.87 -17.70
N GLY A 161 26.06 -34.29 -18.32
CA GLY A 161 26.22 -34.15 -19.76
C GLY A 161 25.10 -33.49 -20.55
N ARG A 162 25.24 -32.19 -20.86
CA ARG A 162 24.69 -31.60 -22.10
C ARG A 162 25.79 -31.67 -23.15
N ARG A 163 25.60 -32.50 -24.18
CA ARG A 163 26.37 -32.34 -25.43
C ARG A 163 25.76 -31.14 -26.14
N TYR A 164 26.60 -30.18 -26.48
CA TYR A 164 26.28 -29.13 -27.43
C TYR A 164 26.55 -29.68 -28.84
#